data_5f2baed35b9d75bc583cc86b12ed142e
#
_entry.id   5f2baed35b9d75bc583cc86b12ed142e
#
_cell.length_a   1.000
_cell.length_b   1.000
_cell.length_c   1.000
_cell.angle_alpha   90.00
_cell.angle_beta   90.00
_cell.angle_gamma   90.00
#
_symmetry.space_group_name_H-M   'P 1'
#
loop_
_entity.id
_entity.type
_entity.pdbx_description
1 polymer ?
#
loop_
_entity_poly.entity_id
_entity_poly.type
_entity_poly.pdbx_seq_one_letter_code
_entity_poly.pdbx_strand_id
1 'polypeptide(L)'
;VQLRMEEEVAVRRGDKFVVRFYSPMETIGGGVVLEPNPKIKRRFQPEVIEELKRKEEGSSADVIEMHVKSHADTLITVSELAKLTALSLEEVEQDVKELEGQGSVYVFPMRKDTYVWHCDSARESEHILLKALTEYEEKYPYRYGIKKAQVQTTYFKKVKPNVYDRILTLLEEQGSLKRVDEFLSTPGYEVRKDKIYDRVSEFLLDTFKKAGFDFARYSEITCKDVPQEIMDDILNILLEEKQIVKINDEMYTLTSYM
;
A
#
# COMPACT_ATOMS: atom_id res chain seq x y z
N VAL A 1 -21.57 -13.72 -24.87
CA VAL A 1 -20.98 -13.46 -26.19
C VAL A 1 -20.28 -12.11 -26.18
N GLN A 2 -19.12 -11.99 -26.85
CA GLN A 2 -18.45 -10.71 -27.06
C GLN A 2 -18.65 -10.31 -28.54
N LEU A 3 -19.25 -9.13 -28.74
CA LEU A 3 -19.45 -8.55 -30.06
C LEU A 3 -18.36 -7.49 -30.29
N ARG A 4 -17.76 -7.49 -31.48
CA ARG A 4 -16.86 -6.44 -31.94
C ARG A 4 -17.58 -5.67 -33.05
N MET A 5 -17.79 -4.39 -32.78
CA MET A 5 -18.43 -3.49 -33.72
C MET A 5 -17.42 -2.95 -34.74
N GLU A 6 -17.83 -2.64 -35.94
CA GLU A 6 -17.02 -2.02 -36.99
C GLU A 6 -16.86 -0.51 -36.74
N GLU A 7 -17.91 0.11 -36.16
CA GLU A 7 -17.93 1.51 -35.80
C GLU A 7 -18.06 1.69 -34.27
N GLU A 8 -17.65 2.83 -33.74
CA GLU A 8 -17.83 3.17 -32.34
C GLU A 8 -19.30 3.37 -32.01
N VAL A 9 -19.78 2.64 -31.02
CA VAL A 9 -21.17 2.67 -30.55
C VAL A 9 -21.20 3.03 -29.07
N ALA A 10 -21.96 4.06 -28.73
CA ALA A 10 -22.20 4.41 -27.33
C ALA A 10 -23.28 3.49 -26.75
N VAL A 11 -22.89 2.59 -25.86
CA VAL A 11 -23.79 1.68 -25.15
C VAL A 11 -23.51 1.71 -23.66
N ARG A 12 -24.55 1.40 -22.85
CA ARG A 12 -24.46 1.26 -21.40
C ARG A 12 -24.79 -0.16 -20.97
N ARG A 13 -24.37 -0.54 -19.78
CA ARG A 13 -24.84 -1.79 -19.15
C ARG A 13 -26.36 -1.75 -19.03
N GLY A 14 -27.01 -2.87 -19.38
CA GLY A 14 -28.46 -2.96 -19.36
C GLY A 14 -29.14 -2.58 -20.69
N ASP A 15 -28.43 -1.95 -21.63
CA ASP A 15 -29.01 -1.66 -22.96
C ASP A 15 -29.35 -2.95 -23.68
N LYS A 16 -30.54 -2.96 -24.30
CA LYS A 16 -31.00 -4.09 -25.07
C LYS A 16 -30.59 -3.92 -26.53
N PHE A 17 -30.14 -5.01 -27.16
CA PHE A 17 -29.78 -5.02 -28.57
C PHE A 17 -30.45 -6.17 -29.32
N VAL A 18 -30.62 -6.00 -30.62
CA VAL A 18 -31.14 -7.01 -31.53
C VAL A 18 -30.10 -7.26 -32.63
N VAL A 19 -29.86 -8.54 -32.92
CA VAL A 19 -28.97 -8.96 -34.00
C VAL A 19 -29.83 -9.46 -35.18
N ARG A 20 -29.53 -8.94 -36.38
CA ARG A 20 -30.23 -9.32 -37.62
C ARG A 20 -29.24 -9.65 -38.73
N PHE A 21 -29.62 -10.54 -39.61
CA PHE A 21 -28.92 -10.69 -40.90
C PHE A 21 -29.15 -9.44 -41.75
N TYR A 22 -28.14 -9.08 -42.55
CA TYR A 22 -28.24 -7.97 -43.47
C TYR A 22 -29.16 -8.30 -44.64
N SER A 23 -29.08 -9.53 -45.19
CA SER A 23 -29.91 -9.96 -46.29
C SER A 23 -30.06 -11.49 -46.26
N PRO A 24 -31.30 -12.05 -46.22
CA PRO A 24 -32.56 -11.32 -45.92
C PRO A 24 -32.57 -10.76 -44.52
N MET A 25 -33.35 -9.67 -44.31
CA MET A 25 -33.42 -8.98 -43.02
C MET A 25 -34.21 -9.80 -42.01
N GLU A 26 -33.54 -10.78 -41.41
CA GLU A 26 -34.12 -11.72 -40.45
C GLU A 26 -33.48 -11.52 -39.06
N THR A 27 -34.29 -11.53 -38.02
CA THR A 27 -33.78 -11.42 -36.65
C THR A 27 -33.20 -12.75 -36.21
N ILE A 28 -31.92 -12.73 -35.84
CA ILE A 28 -31.20 -13.91 -35.34
C ILE A 28 -31.38 -14.06 -33.83
N GLY A 29 -31.46 -12.92 -33.11
CA GLY A 29 -31.55 -12.90 -31.67
C GLY A 29 -31.34 -11.50 -31.09
N GLY A 30 -31.08 -11.43 -29.82
CA GLY A 30 -30.81 -10.21 -29.10
C GLY A 30 -30.25 -10.51 -27.73
N GLY A 31 -30.01 -9.48 -26.96
CA GLY A 31 -29.50 -9.62 -25.61
C GLY A 31 -29.46 -8.30 -24.87
N VAL A 32 -28.79 -8.33 -23.76
CA VAL A 32 -28.52 -7.17 -22.88
C VAL A 32 -27.02 -6.98 -22.80
N VAL A 33 -26.57 -5.74 -22.85
CA VAL A 33 -25.17 -5.38 -22.68
C VAL A 33 -24.77 -5.54 -21.21
N LEU A 34 -23.86 -6.46 -20.95
CA LEU A 34 -23.30 -6.69 -19.60
C LEU A 34 -22.10 -5.78 -19.31
N GLU A 35 -21.27 -5.54 -20.34
CA GLU A 35 -20.04 -4.74 -20.23
C GLU A 35 -19.80 -4.02 -21.56
N PRO A 36 -19.80 -2.67 -21.59
CA PRO A 36 -19.65 -1.89 -22.83
C PRO A 36 -18.25 -2.01 -23.46
N ASN A 37 -17.20 -2.06 -22.65
CA ASN A 37 -15.80 -2.10 -23.09
C ASN A 37 -15.05 -3.32 -22.52
N PRO A 38 -15.46 -4.56 -22.86
CA PRO A 38 -14.84 -5.74 -22.29
C PRO A 38 -13.43 -5.96 -22.85
N LYS A 39 -12.47 -6.37 -22.00
CA LYS A 39 -11.20 -6.92 -22.47
C LYS A 39 -11.46 -8.19 -23.30
N ILE A 40 -10.61 -8.42 -24.30
CA ILE A 40 -10.73 -9.63 -25.15
C ILE A 40 -10.60 -10.87 -24.27
N LYS A 41 -11.65 -11.71 -24.27
CA LYS A 41 -11.71 -12.96 -23.53
C LYS A 41 -11.50 -14.15 -24.46
N ARG A 42 -10.81 -15.18 -23.98
CA ARG A 42 -10.67 -16.45 -24.71
C ARG A 42 -11.97 -17.26 -24.63
N ARG A 43 -12.31 -17.94 -25.71
CA ARG A 43 -13.51 -18.80 -25.76
C ARG A 43 -13.35 -20.03 -24.86
N PHE A 44 -14.47 -20.53 -24.35
CA PHE A 44 -14.58 -21.79 -23.60
C PHE A 44 -13.77 -21.88 -22.30
N GLN A 45 -13.45 -20.77 -21.70
CA GLN A 45 -12.87 -20.74 -20.35
C GLN A 45 -13.99 -20.72 -19.30
N PRO A 46 -14.06 -21.72 -18.39
CA PRO A 46 -15.08 -21.79 -17.35
C PRO A 46 -15.12 -20.53 -16.48
N GLU A 47 -13.95 -19.98 -16.13
CA GLU A 47 -13.82 -18.78 -15.30
C GLU A 47 -14.48 -17.54 -15.95
N VAL A 48 -14.37 -17.43 -17.29
CA VAL A 48 -15.00 -16.35 -18.05
C VAL A 48 -16.52 -16.48 -18.04
N ILE A 49 -17.01 -17.72 -18.12
CA ILE A 49 -18.46 -17.98 -18.10
C ILE A 49 -19.04 -17.66 -16.70
N GLU A 50 -18.34 -18.06 -15.65
CA GLU A 50 -18.75 -17.72 -14.27
C GLU A 50 -18.70 -16.22 -14.01
N GLU A 51 -17.67 -15.53 -14.48
CA GLU A 51 -17.58 -14.07 -14.41
C GLU A 51 -18.77 -13.41 -15.12
N LEU A 52 -19.11 -13.85 -16.31
CA LEU A 52 -20.25 -13.31 -17.07
C LEU A 52 -21.59 -13.60 -16.38
N LYS A 53 -21.78 -14.78 -15.78
CA LYS A 53 -22.98 -15.09 -14.99
C LYS A 53 -23.11 -14.18 -13.77
N ARG A 54 -22.04 -13.97 -13.02
CA ARG A 54 -22.04 -13.03 -11.90
C ARG A 54 -22.36 -11.61 -12.35
N LYS A 55 -21.87 -11.18 -13.52
CA LYS A 55 -22.21 -9.86 -14.11
C LYS A 55 -23.67 -9.77 -14.55
N GLU A 56 -24.27 -10.88 -14.98
CA GLU A 56 -25.67 -10.93 -15.41
C GLU A 56 -26.65 -10.93 -14.22
N GLU A 57 -26.34 -11.69 -13.19
CA GLU A 57 -27.18 -11.90 -12.01
C GLU A 57 -26.91 -10.89 -10.88
N GLY A 58 -25.69 -10.28 -10.85
CA GLY A 58 -25.25 -9.39 -9.81
C GLY A 58 -25.79 -7.96 -9.92
N SER A 59 -25.90 -7.32 -8.79
CA SER A 59 -26.19 -5.88 -8.69
C SER A 59 -25.05 -5.04 -9.29
N SER A 60 -25.25 -3.74 -9.46
CA SER A 60 -24.18 -2.81 -9.83
C SER A 60 -23.04 -2.82 -8.82
N ALA A 61 -23.39 -2.89 -7.54
CA ALA A 61 -22.42 -2.99 -6.43
C ALA A 61 -21.52 -4.23 -6.55
N ASP A 62 -22.07 -5.42 -6.87
CA ASP A 62 -21.27 -6.65 -7.07
C ASP A 62 -20.24 -6.51 -8.19
N VAL A 63 -20.62 -5.82 -9.27
CA VAL A 63 -19.70 -5.56 -10.39
C VAL A 63 -18.60 -4.57 -9.99
N ILE A 64 -18.95 -3.54 -9.24
CA ILE A 64 -17.99 -2.58 -8.70
C ILE A 64 -17.01 -3.29 -7.77
N GLU A 65 -17.49 -4.09 -6.82
CA GLU A 65 -16.66 -4.87 -5.90
C GLU A 65 -15.66 -5.76 -6.64
N MET A 66 -16.11 -6.45 -7.67
CA MET A 66 -15.26 -7.29 -8.52
C MET A 66 -14.14 -6.46 -9.20
N HIS A 67 -14.47 -5.26 -9.71
CA HIS A 67 -13.48 -4.37 -10.29
C HIS A 67 -12.50 -3.84 -9.24
N VAL A 68 -12.97 -3.47 -8.06
CA VAL A 68 -12.12 -3.07 -6.93
C VAL A 68 -11.15 -4.19 -6.56
N LYS A 69 -11.63 -5.41 -6.42
CA LYS A 69 -10.81 -6.59 -6.11
C LYS A 69 -9.74 -6.87 -7.17
N SER A 70 -10.08 -6.69 -8.45
CA SER A 70 -9.13 -6.89 -9.57
C SER A 70 -8.04 -5.82 -9.67
N HIS A 71 -8.18 -4.69 -8.98
CA HIS A 71 -7.23 -3.58 -8.95
C HIS A 71 -6.59 -3.37 -7.56
N ALA A 72 -6.46 -4.45 -6.79
CA ALA A 72 -5.93 -4.43 -5.43
C ALA A 72 -4.55 -3.75 -5.30
N ASP A 73 -3.68 -3.95 -6.29
CA ASP A 73 -2.30 -3.45 -6.28
C ASP A 73 -2.17 -1.94 -6.48
N THR A 74 -3.15 -1.31 -7.15
CA THR A 74 -3.07 0.10 -7.58
C THR A 74 -4.05 0.99 -6.85
N LEU A 75 -5.06 0.39 -6.25
CA LEU A 75 -6.32 0.99 -5.84
C LEU A 75 -7.01 1.71 -7.01
N ILE A 76 -8.27 1.42 -7.22
CA ILE A 76 -9.06 2.01 -8.30
C ILE A 76 -9.79 3.26 -7.81
N THR A 77 -10.03 4.22 -8.69
CA THR A 77 -10.80 5.41 -8.33
C THR A 77 -12.26 5.29 -8.77
N VAL A 78 -13.13 6.08 -8.13
CA VAL A 78 -14.55 6.16 -8.48
C VAL A 78 -14.74 6.56 -9.94
N SER A 79 -13.93 7.51 -10.45
CA SER A 79 -13.98 7.91 -11.87
C SER A 79 -13.54 6.79 -12.83
N GLU A 80 -12.57 5.96 -12.42
CA GLU A 80 -12.14 4.80 -13.21
C GLU A 80 -13.22 3.71 -13.18
N LEU A 81 -13.84 3.47 -12.02
CA LEU A 81 -14.97 2.54 -11.88
C LEU A 81 -16.12 2.96 -12.79
N ALA A 82 -16.51 4.25 -12.79
CA ALA A 82 -17.57 4.77 -13.66
C ALA A 82 -17.29 4.51 -15.15
N LYS A 83 -16.03 4.69 -15.59
CA LYS A 83 -15.63 4.39 -16.98
C LYS A 83 -15.66 2.89 -17.30
N LEU A 84 -15.25 2.03 -16.36
CA LEU A 84 -15.20 0.58 -16.58
C LEU A 84 -16.59 -0.05 -16.56
N THR A 85 -17.49 0.46 -15.71
CA THR A 85 -18.85 -0.06 -15.55
C THR A 85 -19.84 0.62 -16.47
N ALA A 86 -19.49 1.77 -17.06
CA ALA A 86 -20.36 2.69 -17.79
C ALA A 86 -21.59 3.16 -17.00
N LEU A 87 -21.43 3.23 -15.67
CA LEU A 87 -22.39 3.86 -14.76
C LEU A 87 -22.06 5.36 -14.61
N SER A 88 -23.03 6.15 -14.16
CA SER A 88 -22.77 7.53 -13.78
C SER A 88 -21.90 7.58 -12.51
N LEU A 89 -21.23 8.73 -12.29
CA LEU A 89 -20.46 8.92 -11.05
C LEU A 89 -21.33 8.79 -9.81
N GLU A 90 -22.55 9.33 -9.85
CA GLU A 90 -23.50 9.29 -8.74
C GLU A 90 -23.91 7.84 -8.37
N GLU A 91 -24.16 6.99 -9.38
CA GLU A 91 -24.47 5.57 -9.16
C GLU A 91 -23.28 4.84 -8.55
N VAL A 92 -22.07 5.07 -9.05
CA VAL A 92 -20.84 4.45 -8.51
C VAL A 92 -20.56 4.92 -7.09
N GLU A 93 -20.72 6.20 -6.78
CA GLU A 93 -20.56 6.74 -5.42
C GLU A 93 -21.56 6.10 -4.44
N GLN A 94 -22.80 5.92 -4.87
CA GLN A 94 -23.83 5.26 -4.06
C GLN A 94 -23.48 3.80 -3.79
N ASP A 95 -23.11 3.03 -4.82
CA ASP A 95 -22.72 1.63 -4.70
C ASP A 95 -21.46 1.46 -3.84
N VAL A 96 -20.44 2.31 -4.03
CA VAL A 96 -19.21 2.31 -3.21
C VAL A 96 -19.54 2.60 -1.75
N LYS A 97 -20.45 3.53 -1.47
CA LYS A 97 -20.90 3.82 -0.10
C LYS A 97 -21.67 2.67 0.53
N GLU A 98 -22.47 1.95 -0.27
CA GLU A 98 -23.13 0.73 0.19
C GLU A 98 -22.10 -0.35 0.55
N LEU A 99 -21.12 -0.61 -0.32
CA LEU A 99 -20.03 -1.56 -0.09
C LEU A 99 -19.16 -1.18 1.13
N GLU A 100 -18.90 0.12 1.35
CA GLU A 100 -18.21 0.61 2.54
C GLU A 100 -19.05 0.32 3.81
N GLY A 101 -20.37 0.59 3.77
CA GLY A 101 -21.27 0.29 4.86
C GLY A 101 -21.39 -1.21 5.18
N GLN A 102 -21.19 -2.08 4.19
CA GLN A 102 -21.14 -3.54 4.34
C GLN A 102 -19.76 -4.02 4.82
N GLY A 103 -18.74 -3.15 4.85
CA GLY A 103 -17.36 -3.49 5.22
C GLY A 103 -16.58 -4.24 4.13
N SER A 104 -17.04 -4.23 2.89
CA SER A 104 -16.38 -4.87 1.74
C SER A 104 -15.20 -4.05 1.21
N VAL A 105 -15.24 -2.73 1.37
CA VAL A 105 -14.21 -1.82 0.85
C VAL A 105 -13.85 -0.73 1.85
N TYR A 106 -12.61 -0.23 1.73
CA TYR A 106 -12.15 1.02 2.33
C TYR A 106 -12.15 2.12 1.28
N VAL A 107 -12.54 3.33 1.71
CA VAL A 107 -12.68 4.50 0.84
C VAL A 107 -11.73 5.59 1.29
N PHE A 108 -10.94 6.13 0.36
CA PHE A 108 -9.96 7.18 0.61
C PHE A 108 -10.29 8.41 -0.24
N PRO A 109 -11.08 9.37 0.28
CA PRO A 109 -11.36 10.63 -0.40
C PRO A 109 -10.09 11.46 -0.55
N MET A 110 -9.77 11.86 -1.79
CA MET A 110 -8.64 12.70 -2.11
C MET A 110 -9.11 13.94 -2.89
N ARG A 111 -8.22 14.93 -3.07
CA ARG A 111 -8.56 16.20 -3.73
C ARG A 111 -9.16 16.08 -5.13
N LYS A 112 -8.71 15.09 -5.91
CA LYS A 112 -9.09 14.94 -7.32
C LYS A 112 -10.10 13.83 -7.56
N ASP A 113 -10.09 12.79 -6.75
CA ASP A 113 -10.88 11.58 -6.91
C ASP A 113 -10.91 10.79 -5.61
N THR A 114 -11.79 9.81 -5.50
CA THR A 114 -11.90 8.91 -4.35
C THR A 114 -11.33 7.56 -4.73
N TYR A 115 -10.37 7.05 -3.94
CA TYR A 115 -9.77 5.73 -4.12
C TYR A 115 -10.53 4.69 -3.31
N VAL A 116 -10.66 3.50 -3.87
CA VAL A 116 -11.37 2.38 -3.25
C VAL A 116 -10.43 1.18 -3.16
N TRP A 117 -10.42 0.52 -2.01
CA TRP A 117 -9.57 -0.64 -1.75
C TRP A 117 -10.38 -1.78 -1.13
N HIS A 118 -10.27 -2.98 -1.68
CA HIS A 118 -11.02 -4.13 -1.19
C HIS A 118 -10.50 -4.59 0.18
N CYS A 119 -11.40 -4.89 1.12
CA CYS A 119 -11.02 -5.28 2.49
C CYS A 119 -10.18 -6.54 2.56
N ASP A 120 -10.45 -7.56 1.72
CA ASP A 120 -9.62 -8.77 1.68
C ASP A 120 -8.19 -8.46 1.25
N SER A 121 -8.02 -7.60 0.24
CA SER A 121 -6.70 -7.18 -0.25
C SER A 121 -5.96 -6.32 0.78
N ALA A 122 -6.70 -5.53 1.54
CA ALA A 122 -6.16 -4.75 2.66
C ALA A 122 -5.62 -5.68 3.76
N ARG A 123 -6.39 -6.69 4.16
CA ARG A 123 -5.97 -7.70 5.16
C ARG A 123 -4.76 -8.51 4.70
N GLU A 124 -4.71 -8.88 3.42
CA GLU A 124 -3.57 -9.59 2.86
C GLU A 124 -2.31 -8.72 2.89
N SER A 125 -2.43 -7.44 2.46
CA SER A 125 -1.33 -6.48 2.49
C SER A 125 -0.85 -6.18 3.91
N GLU A 126 -1.77 -6.06 4.86
CA GLU A 126 -1.49 -5.91 6.29
C GLU A 126 -0.70 -7.11 6.82
N HIS A 127 -1.16 -8.33 6.54
CA HIS A 127 -0.48 -9.55 6.98
C HIS A 127 0.95 -9.65 6.44
N ILE A 128 1.14 -9.36 5.15
CA ILE A 128 2.48 -9.34 4.52
C ILE A 128 3.37 -8.28 5.18
N LEU A 129 2.83 -7.08 5.43
CA LEU A 129 3.58 -5.99 6.05
C LEU A 129 3.97 -6.32 7.50
N LEU A 130 3.03 -6.82 8.31
CA LEU A 130 3.31 -7.20 9.69
C LEU A 130 4.37 -8.29 9.79
N LYS A 131 4.29 -9.30 8.93
CA LYS A 131 5.33 -10.33 8.85
C LYS A 131 6.70 -9.74 8.53
N ALA A 132 6.77 -8.85 7.54
CA ALA A 132 8.02 -8.20 7.16
C ALA A 132 8.59 -7.29 8.26
N LEU A 133 7.73 -6.56 9.00
CA LEU A 133 8.13 -5.75 10.14
C LEU A 133 8.69 -6.64 11.26
N THR A 134 8.00 -7.72 11.61
CA THR A 134 8.44 -8.67 12.65
C THR A 134 9.80 -9.29 12.32
N GLU A 135 9.98 -9.80 11.09
CA GLU A 135 11.25 -10.37 10.63
C GLU A 135 12.39 -9.34 10.65
N TYR A 136 12.08 -8.08 10.33
CA TYR A 136 13.06 -7.00 10.37
C TYR A 136 13.46 -6.63 11.81
N GLU A 137 12.51 -6.52 12.73
CA GLU A 137 12.70 -6.20 14.14
C GLU A 137 13.51 -7.29 14.87
N GLU A 138 13.26 -8.55 14.54
CA GLU A 138 14.06 -9.69 15.06
C GLU A 138 15.50 -9.64 14.58
N LYS A 139 15.69 -9.29 13.29
CA LYS A 139 17.02 -9.24 12.69
C LYS A 139 17.82 -8.01 13.13
N TYR A 140 17.15 -6.88 13.32
CA TYR A 140 17.76 -5.57 13.63
C TYR A 140 17.19 -4.95 14.90
N PRO A 141 17.45 -5.55 16.06
CA PRO A 141 16.80 -5.18 17.33
C PRO A 141 17.17 -3.78 17.84
N TYR A 142 18.18 -3.13 17.25
CA TYR A 142 18.63 -1.78 17.59
C TYR A 142 18.21 -0.75 16.53
N ARG A 143 17.16 -1.02 15.74
CA ARG A 143 16.57 -0.05 14.79
C ARG A 143 15.13 0.26 15.15
N TYR A 144 14.66 1.46 14.85
CA TYR A 144 13.28 1.87 15.13
C TYR A 144 12.22 1.20 14.25
N GLY A 145 12.62 0.45 13.24
CA GLY A 145 11.78 -0.22 12.27
C GLY A 145 12.23 0.00 10.84
N ILE A 146 11.37 -0.29 9.88
CA ILE A 146 11.64 -0.12 8.45
C ILE A 146 11.25 1.30 8.04
N LYS A 147 12.09 1.97 7.24
CA LYS A 147 11.75 3.29 6.69
C LYS A 147 10.49 3.23 5.83
N LYS A 148 9.57 4.15 6.05
CA LYS A 148 8.31 4.31 5.31
C LYS A 148 8.52 4.29 3.79
N ALA A 149 9.53 4.99 3.28
CA ALA A 149 9.87 5.00 1.85
C ALA A 149 10.31 3.62 1.33
N GLN A 150 11.01 2.83 2.14
CA GLN A 150 11.42 1.47 1.78
C GLN A 150 10.20 0.53 1.71
N VAL A 151 9.27 0.63 2.66
CA VAL A 151 8.03 -0.13 2.65
C VAL A 151 7.20 0.21 1.41
N GLN A 152 7.06 1.50 1.06
CA GLN A 152 6.35 1.92 -0.14
C GLN A 152 6.97 1.32 -1.41
N THR A 153 8.28 1.42 -1.56
CA THR A 153 8.98 0.91 -2.76
C THR A 153 9.00 -0.61 -2.84
N THR A 154 8.82 -1.32 -1.75
CA THR A 154 8.83 -2.78 -1.72
C THR A 154 7.44 -3.38 -1.88
N TYR A 155 6.47 -2.92 -1.09
CA TYR A 155 5.14 -3.53 -0.97
C TYR A 155 4.04 -2.74 -1.67
N PHE A 156 4.19 -1.43 -1.83
CA PHE A 156 3.17 -0.53 -2.39
C PHE A 156 3.67 0.23 -3.62
N LYS A 157 4.48 -0.42 -4.47
CA LYS A 157 5.14 0.19 -5.65
C LYS A 157 4.22 0.93 -6.60
N LYS A 158 3.00 0.42 -6.77
CA LYS A 158 2.02 0.96 -7.72
C LYS A 158 1.06 1.96 -7.07
N VAL A 159 1.12 2.11 -5.75
CA VAL A 159 0.26 3.01 -4.99
C VAL A 159 0.85 4.42 -4.97
N LYS A 160 0.04 5.43 -5.24
CA LYS A 160 0.48 6.83 -5.18
C LYS A 160 0.86 7.22 -3.75
N PRO A 161 1.91 8.05 -3.54
CA PRO A 161 2.42 8.38 -2.21
C PRO A 161 1.36 8.92 -1.24
N ASN A 162 0.47 9.80 -1.73
CA ASN A 162 -0.60 10.36 -0.91
C ASN A 162 -1.68 9.35 -0.51
N VAL A 163 -1.93 8.34 -1.34
CA VAL A 163 -2.85 7.23 -1.02
C VAL A 163 -2.18 6.27 -0.05
N TYR A 164 -0.89 5.98 -0.25
CA TYR A 164 -0.08 5.19 0.67
C TYR A 164 -0.08 5.78 2.09
N ASP A 165 0.04 7.11 2.23
CA ASP A 165 -0.07 7.77 3.54
C ASP A 165 -1.42 7.53 4.22
N ARG A 166 -2.50 7.47 3.46
CA ARG A 166 -3.84 7.14 3.99
C ARG A 166 -3.96 5.69 4.40
N ILE A 167 -3.37 4.77 3.64
CA ILE A 167 -3.29 3.36 4.02
C ILE A 167 -2.56 3.19 5.35
N LEU A 168 -1.41 3.84 5.51
CA LEU A 168 -0.67 3.80 6.77
C LEU A 168 -1.48 4.38 7.94
N THR A 169 -2.22 5.46 7.71
CA THR A 169 -3.12 6.04 8.72
C THR A 169 -4.21 5.05 9.13
N LEU A 170 -4.84 4.39 8.16
CA LEU A 170 -5.85 3.35 8.43
C LEU A 170 -5.28 2.21 9.28
N LEU A 171 -4.10 1.67 8.89
CA LEU A 171 -3.46 0.56 9.62
C LEU A 171 -3.04 0.96 11.03
N GLU A 172 -2.61 2.21 11.22
CA GLU A 172 -2.27 2.75 12.55
C GLU A 172 -3.52 2.94 13.42
N GLU A 173 -4.63 3.45 12.87
CA GLU A 173 -5.91 3.59 13.56
C GLU A 173 -6.51 2.23 13.95
N GLN A 174 -6.27 1.20 13.16
CA GLN A 174 -6.63 -0.19 13.46
C GLN A 174 -5.70 -0.84 14.50
N GLY A 175 -4.62 -0.17 14.87
CA GLY A 175 -3.62 -0.69 15.81
C GLY A 175 -2.73 -1.79 15.22
N SER A 176 -2.67 -1.91 13.90
CA SER A 176 -1.87 -2.93 13.20
C SER A 176 -0.42 -2.53 13.05
N LEU A 177 -0.10 -1.24 13.06
CA LEU A 177 1.28 -0.76 13.01
C LEU A 177 1.45 0.50 13.86
N LYS A 178 2.71 0.82 14.15
CA LYS A 178 3.14 2.04 14.85
C LYS A 178 4.01 2.86 13.91
N ARG A 179 3.78 4.16 13.84
CA ARG A 179 4.63 5.11 13.12
C ARG A 179 5.40 5.97 14.12
N VAL A 180 6.70 6.04 13.94
CA VAL A 180 7.58 6.96 14.69
C VAL A 180 8.43 7.67 13.66
N ASP A 181 8.18 8.96 13.46
CA ASP A 181 8.79 9.80 12.43
C ASP A 181 8.71 9.15 11.03
N GLU A 182 9.83 8.73 10.47
CA GLU A 182 9.90 8.06 9.17
C GLU A 182 9.91 6.53 9.24
N PHE A 183 9.81 5.94 10.43
CA PHE A 183 9.89 4.50 10.65
C PHE A 183 8.53 3.87 10.92
N LEU A 184 8.39 2.62 10.45
CA LEU A 184 7.24 1.77 10.68
C LEU A 184 7.70 0.55 11.49
N SER A 185 6.94 0.22 12.51
CA SER A 185 7.19 -0.94 13.39
C SER A 185 5.89 -1.64 13.76
N THR A 186 6.01 -2.83 14.35
CA THR A 186 4.86 -3.51 14.95
C THR A 186 4.34 -2.74 16.17
N PRO A 187 3.03 -2.89 16.55
CA PRO A 187 2.39 -2.14 17.62
C PRO A 187 3.09 -2.38 18.91
N GLY A 188 3.72 -2.54 19.56
CA GLY A 188 4.37 -2.81 20.86
C GLY A 188 5.88 -2.91 20.75
N TYR A 189 6.41 -2.72 19.55
CA TYR A 189 7.84 -2.78 19.35
C TYR A 189 8.54 -1.58 20.00
N GLU A 190 9.60 -1.87 20.72
CA GLU A 190 10.55 -0.90 21.25
C GLU A 190 11.96 -1.37 20.93
N VAL A 191 12.84 -0.40 20.64
CA VAL A 191 14.25 -0.68 20.38
C VAL A 191 14.85 -1.38 21.62
N ARG A 192 15.56 -2.46 21.37
CA ARG A 192 16.16 -3.26 22.45
C ARG A 192 17.23 -2.44 23.18
N LYS A 193 17.05 -2.29 24.49
CA LYS A 193 18.04 -1.70 25.41
C LYS A 193 18.54 -2.76 26.39
N ASP A 194 19.45 -3.58 25.91
CA ASP A 194 20.07 -4.66 26.68
C ASP A 194 21.53 -4.32 27.07
N LYS A 195 22.23 -5.26 27.70
CA LYS A 195 23.61 -5.07 28.12
C LYS A 195 24.59 -4.72 26.97
N ILE A 196 24.27 -5.11 25.74
CA ILE A 196 25.09 -4.75 24.57
C ILE A 196 24.83 -3.29 24.23
N TYR A 197 23.59 -2.87 24.22
CA TYR A 197 23.21 -1.47 24.03
C TYR A 197 23.88 -0.57 25.07
N ASP A 198 23.74 -0.92 26.38
CA ASP A 198 24.30 -0.11 27.46
C ASP A 198 25.83 0.02 27.31
N ARG A 199 26.52 -1.10 27.06
CA ARG A 199 27.98 -1.10 26.87
C ARG A 199 28.44 -0.27 25.68
N VAL A 200 27.75 -0.37 24.53
CA VAL A 200 28.12 0.35 23.33
C VAL A 200 27.76 1.83 23.42
N SER A 201 26.60 2.16 23.96
CA SER A 201 26.18 3.55 24.17
C SER A 201 27.13 4.27 25.14
N GLU A 202 27.44 3.65 26.29
CA GLU A 202 28.43 4.20 27.23
C GLU A 202 29.80 4.40 26.57
N PHE A 203 30.27 3.41 25.82
CA PHE A 203 31.54 3.47 25.12
C PHE A 203 31.59 4.60 24.09
N LEU A 204 30.55 4.76 23.28
CA LEU A 204 30.45 5.84 22.28
C LEU A 204 30.38 7.21 22.96
N LEU A 205 29.51 7.39 23.96
CA LEU A 205 29.37 8.65 24.70
C LEU A 205 30.67 9.04 25.41
N ASP A 206 31.37 8.08 26.02
CA ASP A 206 32.64 8.33 26.70
C ASP A 206 33.77 8.69 25.72
N THR A 207 33.76 8.04 24.53
CA THR A 207 34.72 8.35 23.47
C THR A 207 34.51 9.75 22.91
N PHE A 208 33.27 10.15 22.62
CA PHE A 208 32.95 11.51 22.15
C PHE A 208 33.20 12.57 23.25
N LYS A 209 32.96 12.21 24.53
CA LYS A 209 33.26 13.08 25.65
C LYS A 209 34.77 13.33 25.80
N LYS A 210 35.60 12.32 25.65
CA LYS A 210 37.06 12.43 25.71
C LYS A 210 37.65 13.21 24.54
N ALA A 211 37.07 13.07 23.33
CA ALA A 211 37.47 13.82 22.16
C ALA A 211 37.13 15.32 22.27
N GLY A 212 36.03 15.66 22.98
CA GLY A 212 35.64 17.06 23.19
C GLY A 212 35.50 17.83 21.88
N PHE A 213 36.22 18.94 21.76
CA PHE A 213 36.24 19.80 20.57
C PHE A 213 37.16 19.31 19.44
N ASP A 214 37.97 18.26 19.66
CA ASP A 214 38.81 17.67 18.63
C ASP A 214 38.03 16.71 17.73
N PHE A 215 36.75 16.47 18.02
CA PHE A 215 35.78 15.63 17.31
C PHE A 215 36.32 14.26 16.90
N ALA A 216 35.83 13.21 17.51
CA ALA A 216 36.23 11.85 17.17
C ALA A 216 35.73 11.44 15.79
N ARG A 217 36.61 10.85 14.97
CA ARG A 217 36.23 10.21 13.71
C ARG A 217 35.64 8.85 13.97
N TYR A 218 34.39 8.65 13.57
CA TYR A 218 33.69 7.41 13.82
C TYR A 218 34.35 6.19 13.17
N SER A 219 34.94 6.37 11.99
CA SER A 219 35.68 5.31 11.27
C SER A 219 36.87 4.73 12.03
N GLU A 220 37.39 5.46 13.03
CA GLU A 220 38.51 5.03 13.86
C GLU A 220 38.07 4.39 15.18
N ILE A 221 36.75 4.38 15.45
CA ILE A 221 36.17 3.87 16.70
C ILE A 221 35.74 2.43 16.52
N THR A 222 36.29 1.55 17.34
CA THR A 222 35.94 0.13 17.38
C THR A 222 35.66 -0.31 18.81
N CYS A 223 34.54 -0.98 19.04
CA CYS A 223 34.24 -1.60 20.31
C CYS A 223 34.58 -3.10 20.26
N LYS A 224 35.37 -3.57 21.22
CA LYS A 224 35.81 -4.95 21.27
C LYS A 224 34.61 -5.91 21.34
N ASP A 225 34.65 -6.97 20.51
CA ASP A 225 33.63 -8.03 20.46
C ASP A 225 32.20 -7.58 20.06
N VAL A 226 32.09 -6.41 19.38
CA VAL A 226 30.80 -5.91 18.83
C VAL A 226 30.94 -5.69 17.33
N PRO A 227 30.06 -6.28 16.50
CA PRO A 227 30.01 -6.00 15.08
C PRO A 227 29.77 -4.51 14.79
N GLN A 228 30.42 -3.99 13.74
CA GLN A 228 30.27 -2.57 13.34
C GLN A 228 28.83 -2.21 13.06
N GLU A 229 28.04 -3.11 12.44
CA GLU A 229 26.61 -2.89 12.17
C GLU A 229 25.80 -2.58 13.44
N ILE A 230 26.08 -3.24 14.55
CA ILE A 230 25.42 -2.97 15.85
C ILE A 230 25.87 -1.61 16.40
N MET A 231 27.14 -1.26 16.24
CA MET A 231 27.63 0.06 16.62
C MET A 231 26.95 1.17 15.80
N ASP A 232 26.81 0.96 14.50
CA ASP A 232 26.14 1.90 13.59
C ASP A 232 24.67 2.08 13.97
N ASP A 233 23.98 0.99 14.30
CA ASP A 233 22.58 1.02 14.72
C ASP A 233 22.41 1.77 16.03
N ILE A 234 23.27 1.50 17.04
CA ILE A 234 23.23 2.21 18.35
C ILE A 234 23.66 3.67 18.19
N LEU A 235 24.63 3.99 17.35
CA LEU A 235 24.99 5.37 17.03
C LEU A 235 23.78 6.13 16.46
N ASN A 236 23.02 5.51 15.56
CA ASN A 236 21.82 6.11 15.00
C ASN A 236 20.74 6.35 16.09
N ILE A 237 20.58 5.44 17.06
CA ILE A 237 19.69 5.69 18.20
C ILE A 237 20.12 6.91 18.97
N LEU A 238 21.41 7.03 19.31
CA LEU A 238 21.94 8.17 20.06
C LEU A 238 21.78 9.50 19.31
N LEU A 239 21.83 9.48 17.96
CA LEU A 239 21.53 10.63 17.10
C LEU A 239 20.05 11.02 17.19
N GLU A 240 19.13 10.06 17.03
CA GLU A 240 17.68 10.29 17.12
C GLU A 240 17.27 10.75 18.51
N GLU A 241 17.88 10.19 19.57
CA GLU A 241 17.67 10.64 20.95
C GLU A 241 18.34 11.98 21.26
N LYS A 242 19.04 12.59 20.29
CA LYS A 242 19.75 13.87 20.42
C LYS A 242 20.79 13.87 21.54
N GLN A 243 21.37 12.73 21.87
CA GLN A 243 22.47 12.64 22.81
C GLN A 243 23.80 13.04 22.16
N ILE A 244 23.92 12.75 20.86
CA ILE A 244 25.05 13.13 20.01
C ILE A 244 24.55 13.92 18.80
N VAL A 245 25.48 14.65 18.18
CA VAL A 245 25.23 15.43 16.95
C VAL A 245 26.28 15.07 15.92
N LYS A 246 25.84 14.92 14.69
CA LYS A 246 26.70 14.72 13.52
C LYS A 246 27.22 16.08 13.06
N ILE A 247 28.54 16.26 13.03
CA ILE A 247 29.20 17.47 12.53
C ILE A 247 29.41 17.39 11.02
N ASN A 248 29.89 16.23 10.55
CA ASN A 248 30.02 15.88 9.15
C ASN A 248 29.90 14.36 8.99
N ASP A 249 30.16 13.81 7.80
CA ASP A 249 29.94 12.38 7.52
C ASP A 249 30.77 11.43 8.39
N GLU A 250 31.87 11.90 8.95
CA GLU A 250 32.79 11.08 9.75
C GLU A 250 32.88 11.51 11.22
N MET A 251 32.45 12.74 11.55
CA MET A 251 32.69 13.33 12.88
C MET A 251 31.41 13.53 13.67
N TYR A 252 31.48 13.15 14.93
CA TYR A 252 30.35 13.24 15.88
C TYR A 252 30.84 13.86 17.20
N THR A 253 29.90 14.48 17.91
CA THR A 253 30.18 15.07 19.25
C THR A 253 28.93 14.96 20.12
N LEU A 254 29.10 15.22 21.42
CA LEU A 254 27.97 15.31 22.35
C LEU A 254 27.15 16.58 22.09
N THR A 255 25.83 16.48 22.20
CA THR A 255 24.93 17.65 22.09
C THR A 255 25.27 18.75 23.13
N SER A 256 25.80 18.35 24.27
CA SER A 256 26.21 19.31 25.33
C SER A 256 27.39 20.21 24.96
N TYR A 257 28.08 19.95 23.86
CA TYR A 257 29.19 20.78 23.38
C TYR A 257 28.80 21.73 22.25
N MET A 258 27.51 21.71 21.84
CA MET A 258 26.96 22.67 20.87
C MET A 258 26.05 23.70 21.53
#